data_cb3328188146dc963977fb2202177e09
#
_entry.id   cb3328188146dc963977fb2202177e09
#
_cell.length_a   1.000
_cell.length_b   1.000
_cell.length_c   1.000
_cell.angle_alpha   90.00
_cell.angle_beta   90.00
_cell.angle_gamma   90.00
#
_symmetry.space_group_name_H-M   'P 1'
#
loop_
_entity.id
_entity.type
_entity.pdbx_description
1 polymer ?
#
loop_
_entity_poly.entity_id
_entity_poly.type
_entity_poly.pdbx_seq_one_letter_code
_entity_poly.pdbx_strand_id
1 'polypeptide(L)'
;MKHNRHFGAMYVSASQQVCNGVVEAFRSFRELNKLFYQGKLEQRPKLPHYRKAGLCTVSYPKRWLRLVNDKIRLPLGKQVKAWFGLTEVFIDMPSNLDWTCIKEVRILPRNGAFYAEFVYKLEPQAVDVDPTKALGIDHGINNWLTCVDTVGNSFIVDGKHLKSMNQGYNKRMATLKQGHNEHYWTKRLATITEKRNRQMRDAINKAARLVVNHCINHGIGTVVFGWNQRQKEGANLGKK
;
A
#
# COMPACT_ATOMS: atom_id res chain seq x y z
N MET A 1 22.11 -21.07 -6.84
CA MET A 1 21.18 -20.06 -7.40
C MET A 1 21.60 -19.54 -8.78
N LYS A 2 22.86 -19.19 -9.01
CA LYS A 2 23.32 -18.61 -10.30
C LYS A 2 23.11 -19.53 -11.51
N HIS A 3 23.08 -20.83 -11.31
CA HIS A 3 22.85 -21.85 -12.36
C HIS A 3 21.37 -22.14 -12.66
N ASN A 4 20.43 -21.52 -11.91
CA ASN A 4 19.02 -21.68 -12.21
C ASN A 4 18.67 -20.84 -13.44
N ARG A 5 18.05 -21.47 -14.45
CA ARG A 5 17.65 -20.81 -15.71
C ARG A 5 16.77 -19.57 -15.52
N HIS A 6 15.96 -19.53 -14.46
CA HIS A 6 15.08 -18.39 -14.16
C HIS A 6 15.80 -17.24 -13.48
N PHE A 7 16.96 -17.48 -12.86
CA PHE A 7 17.75 -16.41 -12.23
C PHE A 7 18.24 -15.38 -13.25
N GLY A 8 18.61 -15.83 -14.45
CA GLY A 8 19.06 -14.96 -15.54
C GLY A 8 17.93 -14.25 -16.30
N ALA A 9 16.66 -14.62 -16.07
CA ALA A 9 15.51 -13.95 -16.68
C ALA A 9 15.31 -12.55 -16.10
N MET A 10 15.52 -12.35 -14.80
CA MET A 10 15.49 -11.04 -14.17
C MET A 10 16.90 -10.43 -14.12
N TYR A 11 16.97 -9.11 -13.97
CA TYR A 11 18.23 -8.46 -13.64
C TYR A 11 18.75 -8.94 -12.30
N VAL A 12 20.07 -9.11 -12.17
CA VAL A 12 20.71 -9.77 -11.01
C VAL A 12 20.25 -9.19 -9.67
N SER A 13 20.17 -7.86 -9.56
CA SER A 13 19.73 -7.22 -8.31
C SER A 13 18.27 -7.49 -7.97
N ALA A 14 17.38 -7.55 -8.98
CA ALA A 14 15.98 -7.90 -8.77
C ALA A 14 15.85 -9.36 -8.31
N SER A 15 16.63 -10.27 -8.89
CA SER A 15 16.70 -11.68 -8.45
C SER A 15 17.20 -11.79 -7.00
N GLN A 16 18.20 -10.99 -6.62
CA GLN A 16 18.70 -10.93 -5.24
C GLN A 16 17.62 -10.43 -4.27
N GLN A 17 16.80 -9.43 -4.65
CA GLN A 17 15.69 -8.95 -3.81
C GLN A 17 14.62 -10.03 -3.58
N VAL A 18 14.33 -10.85 -4.57
CA VAL A 18 13.45 -12.01 -4.40
C VAL A 18 14.02 -12.99 -3.38
N CYS A 19 15.32 -13.28 -3.45
CA CYS A 19 15.99 -14.15 -2.48
C CYS A 19 15.98 -13.55 -1.06
N ASN A 20 16.22 -12.23 -0.94
CA ASN A 20 16.15 -11.54 0.34
C ASN A 20 14.74 -11.64 0.96
N GLY A 21 13.69 -11.50 0.16
CA GLY A 21 12.31 -11.66 0.63
C GLY A 21 12.02 -13.05 1.20
N VAL A 22 12.63 -14.10 0.66
CA VAL A 22 12.55 -15.46 1.23
C VAL A 22 13.26 -15.51 2.59
N VAL A 23 14.46 -14.94 2.69
CA VAL A 23 15.21 -14.88 3.96
C VAL A 23 14.42 -14.12 5.03
N GLU A 24 13.83 -12.99 4.68
CA GLU A 24 12.98 -12.19 5.57
C GLU A 24 11.75 -12.96 6.05
N ALA A 25 11.09 -13.70 5.17
CA ALA A 25 9.95 -14.54 5.54
C ALA A 25 10.34 -15.60 6.59
N PHE A 26 11.50 -16.25 6.42
CA PHE A 26 12.00 -17.22 7.41
C PHE A 26 12.47 -16.56 8.71
N ARG A 27 13.02 -15.34 8.66
CA ARG A 27 13.35 -14.57 9.88
C ARG A 27 12.07 -14.25 10.65
N SER A 28 11.07 -13.71 10.00
CA SER A 28 9.76 -13.42 10.61
C SER A 28 9.14 -14.67 11.23
N PHE A 29 9.17 -15.80 10.53
CA PHE A 29 8.69 -17.07 11.07
C PHE A 29 9.42 -17.48 12.36
N ARG A 30 10.75 -17.34 12.41
CA ARG A 30 11.53 -17.67 13.62
C ARG A 30 11.16 -16.77 14.80
N GLU A 31 11.02 -15.46 14.56
CA GLU A 31 10.63 -14.53 15.63
C GLU A 31 9.21 -14.80 16.14
N LEU A 32 8.27 -15.07 15.24
CA LEU A 32 6.91 -15.47 15.63
C LEU A 32 6.89 -16.77 16.42
N ASN A 33 7.70 -17.77 16.04
CA ASN A 33 7.84 -19.00 16.82
C ASN A 33 8.38 -18.74 18.24
N LYS A 34 9.38 -17.85 18.42
CA LYS A 34 9.84 -17.48 19.74
C LYS A 34 8.71 -16.89 20.59
N LEU A 35 7.90 -15.99 20.02
CA LEU A 35 6.75 -15.41 20.69
C LEU A 35 5.70 -16.47 21.06
N PHE A 36 5.47 -17.45 20.19
CA PHE A 36 4.56 -18.57 20.48
C PHE A 36 5.04 -19.42 21.66
N TYR A 37 6.31 -19.81 21.67
CA TYR A 37 6.88 -20.57 22.80
C TYR A 37 6.97 -19.78 24.11
N GLN A 38 6.94 -18.44 24.04
CA GLN A 38 6.82 -17.56 25.22
C GLN A 38 5.37 -17.36 25.69
N GLY A 39 4.39 -18.03 25.07
CA GLY A 39 2.96 -17.86 25.40
C GLY A 39 2.34 -16.52 24.96
N LYS A 40 3.05 -15.74 24.12
CA LYS A 40 2.58 -14.43 23.63
C LYS A 40 1.73 -14.51 22.37
N LEU A 41 1.57 -15.69 21.79
CA LEU A 41 0.71 -15.94 20.62
C LEU A 41 -0.17 -17.15 20.89
N GLU A 42 -1.45 -17.03 20.57
CA GLU A 42 -2.44 -18.12 20.74
C GLU A 42 -2.28 -19.22 19.67
N GLN A 43 -1.86 -18.83 18.46
CA GLN A 43 -1.75 -19.77 17.35
C GLN A 43 -0.30 -19.99 16.94
N ARG A 44 0.05 -21.25 16.65
CA ARG A 44 1.38 -21.60 16.15
C ARG A 44 1.59 -21.03 14.75
N PRO A 45 2.69 -20.29 14.49
CA PRO A 45 3.02 -19.78 13.17
C PRO A 45 3.23 -20.91 12.16
N LYS A 46 2.76 -20.67 10.94
CA LYS A 46 2.97 -21.60 9.80
C LYS A 46 4.28 -21.28 9.08
N LEU A 47 4.96 -22.32 8.63
CA LEU A 47 6.14 -22.17 7.77
C LEU A 47 5.82 -21.35 6.50
N PRO A 48 6.74 -20.49 6.06
CA PRO A 48 6.63 -19.86 4.75
C PRO A 48 6.53 -20.92 3.66
N HIS A 49 5.55 -20.79 2.78
CA HIS A 49 5.34 -21.73 1.66
C HIS A 49 5.37 -21.00 0.33
N TYR A 50 5.47 -21.78 -0.75
CA TYR A 50 5.48 -21.25 -2.10
C TYR A 50 4.19 -20.51 -2.43
N ARG A 51 4.30 -19.47 -3.22
CA ARG A 51 3.12 -18.82 -3.79
C ARG A 51 2.39 -19.80 -4.70
N LYS A 52 1.09 -19.90 -4.55
CA LYS A 52 0.29 -20.87 -5.33
C LYS A 52 0.16 -20.44 -6.80
N ALA A 53 0.10 -19.16 -7.08
CA ALA A 53 0.00 -18.60 -8.43
C ALA A 53 0.24 -17.08 -8.44
N GLY A 54 0.40 -16.52 -9.62
CA GLY A 54 0.36 -15.10 -9.87
C GLY A 54 1.72 -14.43 -9.99
N LEU A 55 1.66 -13.21 -10.49
CA LEU A 55 2.81 -12.32 -10.61
C LEU A 55 3.20 -11.78 -9.24
N CYS A 56 4.47 -11.52 -9.02
CA CYS A 56 4.97 -10.91 -7.79
C CYS A 56 5.62 -9.56 -8.06
N THR A 57 5.75 -8.78 -6.99
CA THR A 57 6.46 -7.51 -7.02
C THR A 57 7.92 -7.72 -7.37
N VAL A 58 8.44 -6.90 -8.28
CA VAL A 58 9.86 -6.84 -8.62
C VAL A 58 10.42 -5.54 -8.11
N SER A 59 11.47 -5.62 -7.30
CA SER A 59 12.12 -4.47 -6.66
C SER A 59 13.45 -4.14 -7.32
N TYR A 60 13.65 -2.85 -7.59
CA TYR A 60 14.86 -2.29 -8.18
C TYR A 60 15.46 -1.26 -7.23
N PRO A 61 16.53 -1.60 -6.46
CA PRO A 61 17.27 -0.62 -5.66
C PRO A 61 17.86 0.49 -6.52
N LYS A 62 17.87 1.74 -6.01
CA LYS A 62 18.32 2.94 -6.73
C LYS A 62 19.67 2.78 -7.41
N ARG A 63 20.63 2.12 -6.75
CA ARG A 63 22.00 1.94 -7.27
C ARG A 63 22.07 1.33 -8.68
N TRP A 64 21.02 0.64 -9.10
CA TRP A 64 20.92 -0.03 -10.41
C TRP A 64 20.03 0.72 -11.41
N LEU A 65 19.36 1.76 -10.95
CA LEU A 65 18.54 2.61 -11.78
C LEU A 65 19.38 3.75 -12.38
N ARG A 66 18.91 4.30 -13.49
CA ARG A 66 19.49 5.50 -14.12
C ARG A 66 18.38 6.43 -14.51
N LEU A 67 18.55 7.72 -14.22
CA LEU A 67 17.69 8.78 -14.73
C LEU A 67 18.24 9.24 -16.07
N VAL A 68 17.44 9.23 -17.11
CA VAL A 68 17.78 9.66 -18.47
C VAL A 68 16.59 10.43 -19.04
N ASN A 69 16.75 11.71 -19.32
CA ASN A 69 15.71 12.57 -19.89
C ASN A 69 14.35 12.45 -19.13
N ASP A 70 14.37 12.68 -17.82
CA ASP A 70 13.23 12.57 -16.92
C ASP A 70 12.51 11.20 -16.90
N LYS A 71 13.19 10.18 -17.39
CA LYS A 71 12.72 8.79 -17.34
C LYS A 71 13.70 7.92 -16.57
N ILE A 72 13.15 7.00 -15.81
CA ILE A 72 13.94 6.03 -15.06
C ILE A 72 14.11 4.77 -15.90
N ARG A 73 15.35 4.46 -16.23
CA ARG A 73 15.70 3.22 -16.89
C ARG A 73 15.69 2.05 -15.92
N LEU A 74 14.89 1.04 -16.22
CA LEU A 74 14.84 -0.23 -15.51
C LEU A 74 15.74 -1.25 -16.20
N PRO A 75 16.72 -1.84 -15.50
CA PRO A 75 17.59 -2.85 -16.08
C PRO A 75 16.84 -4.18 -16.28
N LEU A 76 17.05 -4.82 -17.41
CA LEU A 76 16.48 -6.11 -17.76
C LEU A 76 17.52 -7.23 -17.68
N GLY A 77 17.07 -8.45 -17.39
CA GLY A 77 17.89 -9.65 -17.47
C GLY A 77 18.31 -9.96 -18.92
N LYS A 78 19.47 -10.57 -19.09
CA LYS A 78 20.01 -10.93 -20.42
C LYS A 78 19.04 -11.77 -21.24
N GLN A 79 18.39 -12.75 -20.61
CA GLN A 79 17.45 -13.64 -21.27
C GLN A 79 16.18 -12.90 -21.74
N VAL A 80 15.63 -11.99 -20.91
CA VAL A 80 14.45 -11.18 -21.28
C VAL A 80 14.77 -10.28 -22.48
N LYS A 81 15.96 -9.67 -22.49
CA LYS A 81 16.42 -8.90 -23.65
C LYS A 81 16.45 -9.74 -24.92
N ALA A 82 16.98 -10.95 -24.85
CA ALA A 82 17.08 -11.86 -25.98
C ALA A 82 15.70 -12.37 -26.42
N TRP A 83 14.83 -12.76 -25.48
CA TRP A 83 13.50 -13.32 -25.81
C TRP A 83 12.55 -12.32 -26.46
N PHE A 84 12.61 -11.06 -26.05
CA PHE A 84 11.65 -10.02 -26.47
C PHE A 84 12.25 -8.95 -27.38
N GLY A 85 13.54 -9.04 -27.70
CA GLY A 85 14.23 -8.01 -28.51
C GLY A 85 14.30 -6.65 -27.82
N LEU A 86 14.08 -6.60 -26.50
CA LEU A 86 14.06 -5.35 -25.73
C LEU A 86 15.46 -5.00 -25.29
N THR A 87 15.89 -3.77 -25.55
CA THR A 87 17.15 -3.25 -25.05
C THR A 87 17.00 -2.65 -23.66
N GLU A 88 15.94 -1.88 -23.44
CA GLU A 88 15.70 -1.09 -22.23
C GLU A 88 14.20 -0.93 -21.98
N VAL A 89 13.83 -0.70 -20.73
CA VAL A 89 12.48 -0.30 -20.32
C VAL A 89 12.59 0.98 -19.50
N PHE A 90 11.74 1.94 -19.81
CA PHE A 90 11.68 3.22 -19.11
C PHE A 90 10.33 3.42 -18.45
N ILE A 91 10.34 4.10 -17.34
CA ILE A 91 9.15 4.65 -16.67
C ILE A 91 9.36 6.14 -16.44
N ASP A 92 8.29 6.91 -16.47
CA ASP A 92 8.37 8.35 -16.23
C ASP A 92 8.74 8.64 -14.78
N MET A 93 9.59 9.64 -14.57
CA MET A 93 9.89 10.16 -13.24
C MET A 93 8.69 10.97 -12.74
N PRO A 94 8.16 10.71 -11.52
CA PRO A 94 7.09 11.54 -10.97
C PRO A 94 7.57 12.98 -10.77
N SER A 95 6.77 13.95 -11.25
CA SER A 95 7.10 15.38 -11.17
C SER A 95 7.15 15.94 -9.74
N ASN A 96 6.53 15.24 -8.79
CA ASN A 96 6.47 15.64 -7.37
C ASN A 96 7.54 15.00 -6.49
N LEU A 97 8.48 14.26 -7.06
CA LEU A 97 9.57 13.60 -6.34
C LEU A 97 10.92 14.04 -6.88
N ASP A 98 11.88 14.21 -5.97
CA ASP A 98 13.28 14.39 -6.34
C ASP A 98 13.96 13.02 -6.52
N TRP A 99 14.73 12.88 -7.61
CA TRP A 99 15.52 11.69 -7.86
C TRP A 99 16.47 11.34 -6.71
N THR A 100 17.04 12.33 -6.03
CA THR A 100 17.98 12.11 -4.92
C THR A 100 17.33 11.39 -3.75
N CYS A 101 16.05 11.65 -3.51
CA CYS A 101 15.26 11.07 -2.41
C CYS A 101 14.86 9.61 -2.66
N ILE A 102 14.77 9.18 -3.92
CA ILE A 102 14.35 7.81 -4.28
C ILE A 102 15.38 6.80 -3.76
N LYS A 103 14.90 5.72 -3.16
CA LYS A 103 15.69 4.59 -2.66
C LYS A 103 15.48 3.32 -3.47
N GLU A 104 14.28 3.11 -3.96
CA GLU A 104 13.89 1.91 -4.68
C GLU A 104 12.68 2.19 -5.58
N VAL A 105 12.58 1.48 -6.69
CA VAL A 105 11.37 1.41 -7.51
C VAL A 105 10.86 -0.03 -7.48
N ARG A 106 9.58 -0.20 -7.23
CA ARG A 106 8.89 -1.50 -7.22
C ARG A 106 7.88 -1.55 -8.35
N ILE A 107 7.89 -2.64 -9.09
CA ILE A 107 6.85 -2.93 -10.09
C ILE A 107 5.87 -3.92 -9.49
N LEU A 108 4.64 -3.46 -9.27
CA LEU A 108 3.59 -4.24 -8.63
C LEU A 108 2.53 -4.64 -9.63
N PRO A 109 2.27 -5.94 -9.81
CA PRO A 109 1.07 -6.40 -10.51
C PRO A 109 -0.15 -6.23 -9.61
N ARG A 110 -1.19 -5.57 -10.13
CA ARG A 110 -2.45 -5.36 -9.40
C ARG A 110 -3.61 -5.23 -10.38
N ASN A 111 -4.65 -6.03 -10.18
CA ASN A 111 -5.90 -5.95 -10.96
C ASN A 111 -5.70 -5.91 -12.47
N GLY A 112 -4.79 -6.75 -13.00
CA GLY A 112 -4.50 -6.82 -14.44
C GLY A 112 -3.68 -5.64 -14.99
N ALA A 113 -3.15 -4.78 -14.14
CA ALA A 113 -2.25 -3.68 -14.49
C ALA A 113 -0.94 -3.78 -13.70
N PHE A 114 0.08 -3.03 -14.14
CA PHE A 114 1.33 -2.86 -13.43
C PHE A 114 1.45 -1.44 -12.91
N TYR A 115 1.90 -1.31 -11.67
CA TYR A 115 2.16 -0.04 -11.01
C TYR A 115 3.64 0.10 -10.71
N ALA A 116 4.18 1.28 -10.97
CA ALA A 116 5.46 1.69 -10.43
C ALA A 116 5.23 2.37 -9.08
N GLU A 117 5.78 1.82 -8.02
CA GLU A 117 5.76 2.37 -6.67
C GLU A 117 7.15 2.87 -6.33
N PHE A 118 7.24 4.13 -5.94
CA PHE A 118 8.49 4.79 -5.61
C PHE A 118 8.68 4.81 -4.10
N VAL A 119 9.71 4.14 -3.62
CA VAL A 119 10.14 4.20 -2.22
C VAL A 119 11.16 5.31 -2.09
N TYR A 120 10.88 6.31 -1.28
CA TYR A 120 11.73 7.48 -1.10
C TYR A 120 11.87 7.84 0.38
N LYS A 121 12.92 8.57 0.70
CA LYS A 121 13.16 9.12 2.04
C LYS A 121 13.08 10.64 1.96
N LEU A 122 12.25 11.23 2.80
CA LEU A 122 12.24 12.66 3.06
C LEU A 122 12.79 12.90 4.46
N GLU A 123 13.50 13.99 4.62
CA GLU A 123 13.86 14.47 5.95
C GLU A 123 12.62 15.09 6.60
N PRO A 124 12.33 14.74 7.87
CA PRO A 124 11.23 15.34 8.60
C PRO A 124 11.43 16.85 8.69
N GLN A 125 10.38 17.61 8.42
CA GLN A 125 10.36 19.04 8.71
C GLN A 125 9.97 19.22 10.18
N ALA A 126 10.79 19.93 10.92
CA ALA A 126 10.44 20.36 12.26
C ALA A 126 9.27 21.35 12.18
N VAL A 127 8.25 21.12 12.98
CA VAL A 127 7.07 21.99 13.10
C VAL A 127 6.97 22.39 14.56
N ASP A 128 6.74 23.66 14.80
CA ASP A 128 6.53 24.18 16.15
C ASP A 128 5.09 23.85 16.59
N VAL A 129 4.95 22.81 17.40
CA VAL A 129 3.68 22.31 17.94
C VAL A 129 3.82 22.00 19.43
N ASP A 130 2.78 22.23 20.18
CA ASP A 130 2.72 21.99 21.62
C ASP A 130 2.22 20.55 21.89
N PRO A 131 3.02 19.66 22.45
CA PRO A 131 2.63 18.29 22.76
C PRO A 131 1.52 18.17 23.81
N THR A 132 1.27 19.22 24.60
CA THR A 132 0.18 19.25 25.59
C THR A 132 -1.18 19.52 24.97
N LYS A 133 -1.21 20.12 23.77
CA LYS A 133 -2.42 20.29 22.98
C LYS A 133 -2.74 19.04 22.20
N ALA A 134 -3.97 18.59 22.26
CA ALA A 134 -4.41 17.34 21.66
C ALA A 134 -5.62 17.53 20.75
N LEU A 135 -5.66 16.71 19.68
CA LEU A 135 -6.82 16.53 18.81
C LEU A 135 -7.38 15.12 19.00
N GLY A 136 -8.60 15.01 19.52
CA GLY A 136 -9.35 13.76 19.59
C GLY A 136 -10.08 13.49 18.27
N ILE A 137 -9.98 12.26 17.75
CA ILE A 137 -10.64 11.84 16.50
C ILE A 137 -11.46 10.59 16.76
N ASP A 138 -12.75 10.67 16.51
CA ASP A 138 -13.65 9.51 16.47
C ASP A 138 -13.99 9.12 15.04
N HIS A 139 -14.03 7.79 14.77
CA HIS A 139 -14.29 7.25 13.46
C HIS A 139 -15.73 6.81 13.30
N GLY A 140 -16.43 7.39 12.31
CA GLY A 140 -17.78 7.02 11.95
C GLY A 140 -17.94 6.62 10.48
N ILE A 141 -19.16 6.23 10.10
CA ILE A 141 -19.48 5.86 8.71
C ILE A 141 -20.02 7.06 7.93
N ASN A 142 -20.88 7.86 8.52
CA ASN A 142 -21.48 9.06 7.90
C ASN A 142 -20.59 10.28 8.16
N ASN A 143 -20.26 10.51 9.41
CA ASN A 143 -19.21 11.42 9.84
C ASN A 143 -17.94 10.58 9.91
N TRP A 144 -17.14 10.64 8.86
CA TRP A 144 -15.98 9.76 8.76
C TRP A 144 -14.95 10.01 9.85
N LEU A 145 -14.67 11.31 10.11
CA LEU A 145 -13.87 11.73 11.25
C LEU A 145 -14.65 12.84 11.97
N THR A 146 -14.91 12.66 13.25
CA THR A 146 -15.36 13.73 14.15
C THR A 146 -14.17 14.14 14.99
N CYS A 147 -13.74 15.38 14.84
CA CYS A 147 -12.52 15.91 15.41
C CYS A 147 -12.84 17.00 16.42
N VAL A 148 -12.27 16.94 17.62
CA VAL A 148 -12.38 17.96 18.67
C VAL A 148 -10.99 18.17 19.27
N ASP A 149 -10.56 19.42 19.38
CA ASP A 149 -9.29 19.75 19.99
C ASP A 149 -9.41 20.38 21.38
N THR A 150 -8.31 20.42 22.10
CA THR A 150 -8.22 21.03 23.43
C THR A 150 -8.15 22.56 23.38
N VAL A 151 -8.09 23.16 22.18
CA VAL A 151 -8.00 24.62 21.97
C VAL A 151 -9.38 25.25 21.75
N GLY A 152 -10.43 24.42 21.64
CA GLY A 152 -11.82 24.84 21.51
C GLY A 152 -12.39 24.75 20.10
N ASN A 153 -11.70 24.10 19.16
CA ASN A 153 -12.18 23.89 17.79
C ASN A 153 -12.73 22.48 17.60
N SER A 154 -13.67 22.36 16.66
CA SER A 154 -14.17 21.06 16.20
C SER A 154 -14.46 21.11 14.70
N PHE A 155 -14.32 19.96 14.04
CA PHE A 155 -14.71 19.81 12.65
C PHE A 155 -15.07 18.36 12.32
N ILE A 156 -15.78 18.18 11.22
CA ILE A 156 -16.22 16.86 10.74
C ILE A 156 -15.72 16.67 9.31
N VAL A 157 -15.14 15.51 9.04
CA VAL A 157 -14.88 15.03 7.69
C VAL A 157 -16.04 14.13 7.26
N ASP A 158 -16.83 14.59 6.29
CA ASP A 158 -18.02 13.87 5.80
C ASP A 158 -17.62 12.58 5.06
N GLY A 159 -18.20 11.46 5.46
CA GLY A 159 -18.02 10.14 4.84
C GLY A 159 -19.12 9.73 3.86
N LYS A 160 -20.20 10.53 3.71
CA LYS A 160 -21.38 10.15 2.92
C LYS A 160 -21.05 9.88 1.45
N HIS A 161 -20.20 10.73 0.86
CA HIS A 161 -19.75 10.54 -0.53
C HIS A 161 -19.00 9.20 -0.71
N LEU A 162 -18.06 8.88 0.19
CA LEU A 162 -17.30 7.63 0.15
C LEU A 162 -18.21 6.41 0.36
N LYS A 163 -19.17 6.52 1.29
CA LYS A 163 -20.18 5.49 1.52
C LYS A 163 -21.01 5.23 0.26
N SER A 164 -21.52 6.28 -0.38
CA SER A 164 -22.29 6.19 -1.62
C SER A 164 -21.49 5.58 -2.76
N MET A 165 -20.26 6.02 -2.95
CA MET A 165 -19.34 5.48 -3.95
C MET A 165 -19.07 3.97 -3.71
N ASN A 166 -18.83 3.58 -2.47
CA ASN A 166 -18.59 2.18 -2.12
C ASN A 166 -19.84 1.32 -2.31
N GLN A 167 -21.02 1.83 -1.97
CA GLN A 167 -22.31 1.15 -2.25
C GLN A 167 -22.53 0.97 -3.75
N GLY A 168 -22.29 2.01 -4.55
CA GLY A 168 -22.36 1.92 -6.01
C GLY A 168 -21.40 0.89 -6.61
N TYR A 169 -20.17 0.84 -6.08
CA TYR A 169 -19.19 -0.19 -6.43
C TYR A 169 -19.72 -1.59 -6.09
N ASN A 170 -20.21 -1.82 -4.86
CA ASN A 170 -20.73 -3.12 -4.43
C ASN A 170 -21.89 -3.59 -5.29
N LYS A 171 -22.84 -2.71 -5.63
CA LYS A 171 -23.97 -3.03 -6.55
C LYS A 171 -23.46 -3.47 -7.93
N ARG A 172 -22.52 -2.74 -8.52
CA ARG A 172 -21.91 -3.10 -9.82
C ARG A 172 -21.17 -4.43 -9.76
N MET A 173 -20.42 -4.67 -8.67
CA MET A 173 -19.72 -5.93 -8.48
C MET A 173 -20.70 -7.11 -8.37
N ALA A 174 -21.80 -6.96 -7.61
CA ALA A 174 -22.82 -7.98 -7.47
C ALA A 174 -23.47 -8.32 -8.83
N THR A 175 -23.87 -7.29 -9.59
CA THR A 175 -24.46 -7.48 -10.93
C THR A 175 -23.51 -8.21 -11.87
N LEU A 176 -22.23 -7.79 -11.92
CA LEU A 176 -21.25 -8.38 -12.84
C LEU A 176 -20.80 -9.79 -12.44
N LYS A 177 -20.96 -10.17 -11.18
CA LYS A 177 -20.65 -11.51 -10.67
C LYS A 177 -21.86 -12.43 -10.62
N GLN A 178 -23.03 -11.94 -10.90
CA GLN A 178 -24.27 -12.73 -10.87
C GLN A 178 -24.16 -13.95 -11.80
N GLY A 179 -24.47 -15.14 -11.28
CA GLY A 179 -24.38 -16.39 -12.04
C GLY A 179 -22.96 -16.95 -12.21
N HIS A 180 -21.95 -16.31 -11.65
CA HIS A 180 -20.57 -16.76 -11.74
C HIS A 180 -20.05 -17.25 -10.38
N ASN A 181 -18.99 -18.08 -10.39
CA ASN A 181 -18.33 -18.55 -9.17
C ASN A 181 -17.59 -17.39 -8.45
N GLU A 182 -17.20 -17.62 -7.20
CA GLU A 182 -16.50 -16.60 -6.38
C GLU A 182 -15.17 -16.14 -6.96
N HIS A 183 -14.46 -16.98 -7.73
CA HIS A 183 -13.18 -16.69 -8.37
C HIS A 183 -13.32 -15.96 -9.70
N TYR A 184 -14.55 -15.74 -10.18
CA TYR A 184 -14.77 -15.03 -11.44
C TYR A 184 -14.21 -13.62 -11.40
N TRP A 185 -13.25 -13.35 -12.30
CA TRP A 185 -12.57 -12.06 -12.37
C TRP A 185 -12.25 -11.69 -13.82
N THR A 186 -12.76 -10.55 -14.26
CA THR A 186 -12.57 -10.03 -15.61
C THR A 186 -11.80 -8.72 -15.62
N LYS A 187 -11.33 -8.30 -16.79
CA LYS A 187 -10.70 -6.99 -16.99
C LYS A 187 -11.64 -5.84 -16.55
N ARG A 188 -12.95 -5.97 -16.79
CA ARG A 188 -13.95 -4.97 -16.36
C ARG A 188 -14.05 -4.89 -14.85
N LEU A 189 -14.13 -6.04 -14.16
CA LEU A 189 -14.12 -6.10 -12.68
C LEU A 189 -12.84 -5.49 -12.12
N ALA A 190 -11.69 -5.80 -12.71
CA ALA A 190 -10.40 -5.24 -12.32
C ALA A 190 -10.39 -3.70 -12.47
N THR A 191 -10.88 -3.18 -13.59
CA THR A 191 -10.91 -1.72 -13.87
C THR A 191 -11.79 -0.96 -12.88
N ILE A 192 -13.01 -1.44 -12.60
CA ILE A 192 -13.89 -0.76 -11.65
C ILE A 192 -13.36 -0.84 -10.22
N THR A 193 -12.74 -1.96 -9.85
CA THR A 193 -12.09 -2.14 -8.54
C THR A 193 -10.93 -1.17 -8.40
N GLU A 194 -10.09 -1.02 -9.40
CA GLU A 194 -8.95 -0.12 -9.36
C GLU A 194 -9.38 1.35 -9.32
N LYS A 195 -10.40 1.72 -10.08
CA LYS A 195 -10.98 3.08 -10.01
C LYS A 195 -11.46 3.39 -8.59
N ARG A 196 -12.24 2.49 -7.99
CA ARG A 196 -12.71 2.64 -6.61
C ARG A 196 -11.55 2.76 -5.62
N ASN A 197 -10.53 1.90 -5.75
CA ASN A 197 -9.38 1.91 -4.85
C ASN A 197 -8.57 3.22 -4.94
N ARG A 198 -8.42 3.80 -6.13
CA ARG A 198 -7.79 5.11 -6.32
C ARG A 198 -8.58 6.23 -5.66
N GLN A 199 -9.91 6.25 -5.85
CA GLN A 199 -10.79 7.24 -5.23
C GLN A 199 -10.75 7.16 -3.70
N MET A 200 -10.77 5.95 -3.13
CA MET A 200 -10.65 5.74 -1.69
C MET A 200 -9.30 6.24 -1.15
N ARG A 201 -8.21 5.94 -1.85
CA ARG A 201 -6.86 6.39 -1.46
C ARG A 201 -6.73 7.91 -1.51
N ASP A 202 -7.25 8.54 -2.56
CA ASP A 202 -7.26 10.01 -2.69
C ASP A 202 -8.03 10.65 -1.52
N ALA A 203 -9.20 10.13 -1.20
CA ALA A 203 -10.00 10.63 -0.08
C ALA A 203 -9.30 10.45 1.28
N ILE A 204 -8.67 9.30 1.52
CA ILE A 204 -7.88 9.05 2.74
C ILE A 204 -6.74 10.07 2.86
N ASN A 205 -5.99 10.28 1.78
CA ASN A 205 -4.87 11.24 1.78
C ASN A 205 -5.36 12.68 2.02
N LYS A 206 -6.50 13.07 1.44
CA LYS A 206 -7.11 14.38 1.65
C LYS A 206 -7.56 14.57 3.09
N ALA A 207 -8.22 13.58 3.68
CA ALA A 207 -8.64 13.61 5.07
C ALA A 207 -7.43 13.70 6.03
N ALA A 208 -6.41 12.88 5.81
CA ALA A 208 -5.18 12.91 6.60
C ALA A 208 -4.49 14.29 6.49
N ARG A 209 -4.41 14.87 5.29
CA ARG A 209 -3.82 16.18 5.07
C ARG A 209 -4.61 17.29 5.77
N LEU A 210 -5.93 17.21 5.77
CA LEU A 210 -6.80 18.17 6.48
C LEU A 210 -6.53 18.12 7.99
N VAL A 211 -6.45 16.93 8.57
CA VAL A 211 -6.12 16.73 9.99
C VAL A 211 -4.74 17.30 10.32
N VAL A 212 -3.72 16.95 9.53
CA VAL A 212 -2.35 17.46 9.75
C VAL A 212 -2.28 18.98 9.64
N ASN A 213 -2.91 19.57 8.63
CA ASN A 213 -2.94 21.02 8.47
C ASN A 213 -3.65 21.69 9.64
N HIS A 214 -4.76 21.13 10.15
CA HIS A 214 -5.44 21.65 11.33
C HIS A 214 -4.52 21.64 12.54
N CYS A 215 -3.81 20.52 12.79
CA CYS A 215 -2.86 20.43 13.90
C CYS A 215 -1.75 21.49 13.80
N ILE A 216 -1.15 21.65 12.61
CA ILE A 216 -0.08 22.64 12.39
C ILE A 216 -0.61 24.04 12.63
N ASN A 217 -1.77 24.40 12.07
CA ASN A 217 -2.34 25.75 12.16
C ASN A 217 -2.72 26.16 13.60
N HIS A 218 -3.00 25.17 14.46
CA HIS A 218 -3.40 25.43 15.86
C HIS A 218 -2.31 25.04 16.88
N GLY A 219 -1.11 24.66 16.40
CA GLY A 219 0.01 24.28 17.25
C GLY A 219 -0.25 23.01 18.06
N ILE A 220 -1.03 22.05 17.53
CA ILE A 220 -1.41 20.81 18.21
C ILE A 220 -0.36 19.74 17.94
N GLY A 221 0.31 19.25 19.00
CA GLY A 221 1.37 18.26 18.89
C GLY A 221 0.93 16.80 19.11
N THR A 222 -0.28 16.59 19.62
CA THR A 222 -0.76 15.23 19.94
C THR A 222 -2.06 14.93 19.21
N VAL A 223 -2.15 13.75 18.56
CA VAL A 223 -3.38 13.25 17.94
C VAL A 223 -3.80 11.95 18.59
N VAL A 224 -5.04 11.92 19.09
CA VAL A 224 -5.63 10.76 19.78
C VAL A 224 -6.73 10.16 18.92
N PHE A 225 -6.59 8.91 18.53
CA PHE A 225 -7.63 8.19 17.79
C PHE A 225 -8.46 7.33 18.75
N GLY A 226 -9.79 7.44 18.66
CA GLY A 226 -10.70 6.47 19.25
C GLY A 226 -10.57 5.12 18.54
N TRP A 227 -9.85 4.18 19.14
CA TRP A 227 -9.67 2.84 18.61
C TRP A 227 -10.28 1.80 19.55
N ASN A 228 -11.28 1.06 19.05
CA ASN A 228 -11.83 -0.09 19.75
C ASN A 228 -11.41 -1.37 19.02
N GLN A 229 -10.53 -2.14 19.63
CA GLN A 229 -9.94 -3.36 19.06
C GLN A 229 -10.99 -4.42 18.70
N ARG A 230 -12.16 -4.41 19.38
CA ARG A 230 -13.26 -5.38 19.20
C ARG A 230 -14.52 -4.78 18.57
N GLN A 231 -14.46 -3.57 18.03
CA GLN A 231 -15.63 -2.86 17.49
C GLN A 231 -16.34 -3.63 16.36
N LYS A 232 -15.64 -4.54 15.67
CA LYS A 232 -16.19 -5.37 14.58
C LYS A 232 -16.68 -6.76 15.07
N GLU A 233 -16.32 -7.15 16.27
CA GLU A 233 -16.77 -8.41 16.85
C GLU A 233 -18.24 -8.25 17.31
N GLY A 234 -19.15 -8.96 16.63
CA GLY A 234 -20.61 -8.86 16.90
C GLY A 234 -21.33 -7.70 16.22
N ALA A 235 -20.63 -6.80 15.53
CA ALA A 235 -21.28 -5.75 14.76
C ALA A 235 -21.89 -6.31 13.48
N ASN A 236 -23.22 -6.40 13.42
CA ASN A 236 -23.94 -6.71 12.19
C ASN A 236 -23.96 -5.48 11.29
N LEU A 237 -22.87 -5.27 10.53
CA LEU A 237 -22.74 -4.14 9.60
C LEU A 237 -23.59 -4.28 8.32
N GLY A 238 -24.60 -5.17 8.35
CA GLY A 238 -25.54 -5.40 7.29
C GLY A 238 -24.98 -6.32 6.20
N LYS A 239 -25.30 -7.60 6.29
CA LYS A 239 -25.41 -8.42 5.08
C LYS A 239 -26.63 -7.89 4.31
N LYS A 240 -26.43 -7.11 3.29
CA LYS A 240 -27.36 -6.88 2.21
C LYS A 240 -26.74 -7.27 0.91
#